data_f5a5727a1b603b3ccdebd7367eaa4e6c
#
_entry.id   f5a5727a1b603b3ccdebd7367eaa4e6c
#
_cell.length_a   1.000
_cell.length_b   1.000
_cell.length_c   1.000
_cell.angle_alpha   90.00
_cell.angle_beta   90.00
_cell.angle_gamma   90.00
#
_symmetry.space_group_name_H-M   'P 1'
#
loop_
_entity.id
_entity.type
_entity.pdbx_description
1 polymer ?
#
loop_
_entity_poly.entity_id
_entity_poly.type
_entity_poly.pdbx_seq_one_letter_code
_entity_poly.pdbx_strand_id
1 'polypeptide(L)'
;VYHKGISYRKNRSRAGHPVFGRKRKRILEACRGRPKTYTDTPKNIRKGKGMEFKYLSEVVLPQAPVFNYEDLKAELRQKCEEYENLVYTEDQIKMAKEDKAKLNKLKAALNNERIQRQKEWNAPFTEFKGKVDDLISIIDKPVAMIDKQVKEYDKQQENAKREKIREVWNTLEGKPDWLNLDDCFSNGWLLKSCSISKIKGCMEEIIAISNRDIATLEQLPEYSFEAIVTYKKNRKLDEAIAEATKLTNLGKMKETQE
;
A
#
# COMPACT_ATOMS: atom_id res chain seq x y z
N VAL A 1 -38.74 37.90 14.56
CA VAL A 1 -37.79 38.35 15.62
C VAL A 1 -36.44 37.78 15.23
N TYR A 2 -35.58 38.64 14.66
CA TYR A 2 -34.24 38.25 14.18
C TYR A 2 -33.26 38.33 15.37
N HIS A 3 -32.44 37.28 15.58
CA HIS A 3 -31.24 37.38 16.39
C HIS A 3 -30.01 37.30 15.51
N LYS A 4 -29.26 38.41 15.46
CA LYS A 4 -27.95 38.56 14.84
C LYS A 4 -26.89 37.82 15.69
N GLY A 5 -26.21 36.84 15.09
CA GLY A 5 -25.03 36.21 15.65
C GLY A 5 -23.79 37.08 15.46
N ILE A 6 -23.13 37.40 16.55
CA ILE A 6 -21.87 38.18 16.59
C ILE A 6 -20.70 37.23 16.31
N SER A 7 -19.99 37.48 15.21
CA SER A 7 -18.77 36.79 14.80
C SER A 7 -17.58 37.27 15.62
N TYR A 8 -17.04 36.47 16.53
CA TYR A 8 -15.75 36.70 17.17
C TYR A 8 -14.60 36.35 16.23
N ARG A 9 -13.96 37.32 15.59
CA ARG A 9 -12.64 37.19 14.96
C ARG A 9 -11.59 37.00 16.05
N LYS A 10 -11.09 35.76 16.20
CA LYS A 10 -9.84 35.50 16.93
C LYS A 10 -8.65 35.97 16.11
N ASN A 11 -8.04 37.08 16.48
CA ASN A 11 -6.72 37.49 16.06
C ASN A 11 -5.71 36.43 16.55
N ARG A 12 -5.26 35.56 15.67
CA ARG A 12 -4.07 34.71 15.91
C ARG A 12 -2.83 35.57 15.54
N SER A 13 -2.15 36.05 16.57
CA SER A 13 -0.79 36.52 16.47
C SER A 13 0.09 35.49 15.76
N ARG A 14 0.67 35.88 14.63
CA ARG A 14 1.67 35.08 13.90
C ARG A 14 2.95 35.07 14.75
N ALA A 15 3.12 34.09 15.61
CA ALA A 15 4.41 33.76 16.15
C ALA A 15 5.28 33.24 14.98
N GLY A 16 6.41 33.89 14.74
CA GLY A 16 7.32 33.55 13.65
C GLY A 16 7.85 32.12 13.78
N HIS A 17 7.55 31.29 12.80
CA HIS A 17 8.16 29.98 12.68
C HIS A 17 9.64 30.13 12.30
N PRO A 18 10.56 29.48 12.99
CA PRO A 18 11.96 29.56 12.65
C PRO A 18 12.20 28.98 11.25
N VAL A 19 12.84 29.80 10.41
CA VAL A 19 13.13 29.53 8.97
C VAL A 19 13.99 28.28 8.79
N PHE A 20 14.63 27.76 9.84
CA PHE A 20 15.56 26.65 9.86
C PHE A 20 14.93 25.25 9.66
N GLY A 21 13.76 24.98 10.22
CA GLY A 21 13.10 23.68 10.06
C GLY A 21 12.66 23.38 8.62
N ARG A 22 12.37 24.42 7.84
CA ARG A 22 11.95 24.29 6.43
C ARG A 22 13.09 23.92 5.48
N LYS A 23 14.35 24.36 5.75
CA LYS A 23 15.50 24.00 4.91
C LYS A 23 15.88 22.52 5.04
N ARG A 24 15.92 21.98 6.26
CA ARG A 24 16.19 20.53 6.48
C ARG A 24 15.14 19.64 5.80
N LYS A 25 13.86 20.01 5.92
CA LYS A 25 12.76 19.28 5.27
C LYS A 25 12.86 19.34 3.75
N ARG A 26 13.23 20.48 3.17
CA ARG A 26 13.46 20.67 1.72
C ARG A 26 14.65 19.85 1.19
N ILE A 27 15.72 19.68 1.95
CA ILE A 27 16.90 18.90 1.52
C ILE A 27 16.54 17.42 1.49
N LEU A 28 15.87 16.90 2.51
CA LEU A 28 15.36 15.53 2.55
C LEU A 28 14.27 15.28 1.50
N GLU A 29 13.43 16.27 1.20
CA GLU A 29 12.42 16.23 0.15
C GLU A 29 13.00 16.38 -1.26
N ALA A 30 14.09 17.14 -1.44
CA ALA A 30 14.79 17.25 -2.71
C ALA A 30 15.50 15.93 -3.11
N CYS A 31 15.86 15.09 -2.13
CA CYS A 31 16.38 13.75 -2.36
C CYS A 31 15.28 12.70 -2.57
N ARG A 32 14.03 12.98 -2.19
CA ARG A 32 12.87 12.18 -2.58
C ARG A 32 12.51 12.55 -4.01
N GLY A 33 13.05 11.80 -4.97
CA GLY A 33 12.58 11.88 -6.36
C GLY A 33 11.06 11.76 -6.38
N ARG A 34 10.36 12.64 -7.12
CA ARG A 34 8.92 12.48 -7.37
C ARG A 34 8.70 11.05 -7.86
N PRO A 35 7.68 10.32 -7.39
CA PRO A 35 7.35 9.06 -8.00
C PRO A 35 7.07 9.35 -9.48
N LYS A 36 7.98 8.96 -10.35
CA LYS A 36 7.72 8.96 -11.78
C LYS A 36 6.63 7.92 -12.00
N THR A 37 5.46 8.37 -12.41
CA THR A 37 4.47 7.49 -13.04
C THR A 37 5.22 6.72 -14.14
N TYR A 38 5.08 5.41 -14.09
CA TYR A 38 5.77 4.43 -14.94
C TYR A 38 5.26 4.56 -16.39
N THR A 39 5.73 5.59 -17.11
CA THR A 39 5.44 5.81 -18.55
C THR A 39 6.71 5.90 -19.39
N ASP A 40 7.89 5.77 -18.77
CA ASP A 40 9.14 5.64 -19.53
C ASP A 40 9.40 4.16 -19.83
N THR A 41 8.75 3.66 -20.85
CA THR A 41 9.18 2.45 -21.57
C THR A 41 10.59 2.71 -22.11
N PRO A 42 11.60 1.88 -21.78
CA PRO A 42 12.95 2.04 -22.37
C PRO A 42 12.84 1.88 -23.87
N LYS A 43 13.24 2.89 -24.62
CA LYS A 43 13.19 2.98 -26.10
C LYS A 43 14.09 1.96 -26.84
N ASN A 44 14.51 0.89 -26.20
CA ASN A 44 15.30 -0.18 -26.81
C ASN A 44 14.87 -1.57 -26.33
N ILE A 45 13.57 -1.84 -26.39
CA ILE A 45 13.12 -3.22 -26.46
C ILE A 45 13.44 -3.66 -27.90
N ARG A 46 14.40 -4.59 -28.05
CA ARG A 46 14.50 -5.40 -29.26
C ARG A 46 13.07 -5.78 -29.62
N LYS A 47 12.60 -5.37 -30.81
CA LYS A 47 11.40 -5.91 -31.43
C LYS A 47 11.68 -7.40 -31.68
N GLY A 48 11.60 -8.20 -30.61
CA GLY A 48 11.40 -9.62 -30.75
C GLY A 48 10.13 -9.76 -31.56
N LYS A 49 10.13 -10.57 -32.62
CA LYS A 49 8.90 -11.02 -33.26
C LYS A 49 7.99 -11.44 -32.11
N GLY A 50 6.96 -10.64 -31.85
CA GLY A 50 5.96 -11.02 -30.88
C GLY A 50 5.48 -12.41 -31.26
N MET A 51 5.46 -13.33 -30.32
CA MET A 51 4.82 -14.62 -30.53
C MET A 51 3.33 -14.32 -30.68
N GLU A 52 2.86 -14.16 -31.93
CA GLU A 52 1.44 -14.07 -32.21
C GLU A 52 0.85 -15.48 -32.06
N PHE A 53 0.24 -15.73 -30.92
CA PHE A 53 -0.56 -16.93 -30.73
C PHE A 53 -1.92 -16.71 -31.43
N LYS A 54 -2.31 -17.61 -32.31
CA LYS A 54 -3.70 -17.73 -32.75
C LYS A 54 -4.51 -18.32 -31.59
N TYR A 55 -5.02 -17.45 -30.74
CA TYR A 55 -5.77 -17.88 -29.59
C TYR A 55 -7.12 -18.47 -29.97
N LEU A 56 -7.39 -19.71 -29.61
CA LEU A 56 -8.71 -20.28 -29.41
C LEU A 56 -9.70 -20.00 -30.58
N SER A 57 -9.20 -19.87 -31.81
CA SER A 57 -10.02 -19.55 -32.98
C SER A 57 -10.99 -20.67 -33.37
N GLU A 58 -10.85 -21.86 -32.80
CA GLU A 58 -11.64 -23.07 -33.12
C GLU A 58 -12.45 -23.61 -31.93
N VAL A 59 -12.72 -22.75 -30.93
CA VAL A 59 -13.51 -23.17 -29.77
C VAL A 59 -14.99 -23.24 -30.17
N VAL A 60 -15.55 -24.46 -30.18
CA VAL A 60 -16.98 -24.69 -30.36
C VAL A 60 -17.65 -24.62 -29.00
N LEU A 61 -18.56 -23.68 -28.81
CA LEU A 61 -19.33 -23.55 -27.57
C LEU A 61 -20.56 -24.47 -27.63
N PRO A 62 -20.92 -25.15 -26.51
CA PRO A 62 -22.17 -25.91 -26.43
C PRO A 62 -23.38 -24.97 -26.58
N GLN A 63 -24.42 -25.48 -27.25
CA GLN A 63 -25.68 -24.73 -27.36
C GLN A 63 -26.36 -24.63 -26.00
N ALA A 64 -27.11 -23.55 -25.78
CA ALA A 64 -27.87 -23.36 -24.55
C ALA A 64 -28.89 -24.51 -24.37
N PRO A 65 -29.11 -24.99 -23.14
CA PRO A 65 -30.10 -26.02 -22.87
C PRO A 65 -31.49 -25.55 -23.24
N VAL A 66 -32.20 -26.34 -24.04
CA VAL A 66 -33.61 -26.08 -24.41
C VAL A 66 -34.47 -27.17 -23.77
N PHE A 67 -35.59 -26.81 -23.17
CA PHE A 67 -36.56 -27.72 -22.58
C PHE A 67 -37.99 -27.21 -22.76
N ASN A 68 -38.96 -28.05 -22.46
CA ASN A 68 -40.39 -27.79 -22.61
C ASN A 68 -40.98 -26.87 -21.52
N TYR A 69 -40.39 -25.65 -21.41
CA TYR A 69 -40.70 -24.70 -20.32
C TYR A 69 -42.17 -24.32 -20.24
N GLU A 70 -42.84 -23.98 -21.38
CA GLU A 70 -44.22 -23.54 -21.35
C GLU A 70 -45.18 -24.64 -20.96
N ASP A 71 -44.95 -25.88 -21.42
CA ASP A 71 -45.78 -27.04 -21.07
C ASP A 71 -45.67 -27.34 -19.58
N LEU A 72 -44.44 -27.41 -19.07
CA LEU A 72 -44.17 -27.66 -17.65
C LEU A 72 -44.73 -26.57 -16.75
N LYS A 73 -44.65 -25.31 -17.18
CA LYS A 73 -45.20 -24.16 -16.47
C LYS A 73 -46.75 -24.23 -16.42
N ALA A 74 -47.40 -24.58 -17.51
CA ALA A 74 -48.87 -24.75 -17.55
C ALA A 74 -49.32 -25.88 -16.61
N GLU A 75 -48.63 -27.03 -16.65
CA GLU A 75 -48.94 -28.19 -15.79
C GLU A 75 -48.71 -27.84 -14.29
N LEU A 76 -47.64 -27.17 -13.96
CA LEU A 76 -47.37 -26.76 -12.59
C LEU A 76 -48.36 -25.74 -12.06
N ARG A 77 -48.79 -24.78 -12.91
CA ARG A 77 -49.84 -23.82 -12.52
C ARG A 77 -51.16 -24.53 -12.23
N GLN A 78 -51.59 -25.39 -13.11
CA GLN A 78 -52.83 -26.17 -12.90
C GLN A 78 -52.79 -26.96 -11.59
N LYS A 79 -51.68 -27.66 -11.31
CA LYS A 79 -51.53 -28.44 -10.07
C LYS A 79 -51.44 -27.56 -8.81
N CYS A 80 -50.85 -26.37 -8.90
CA CYS A 80 -50.69 -25.47 -7.75
C CYS A 80 -52.02 -24.75 -7.43
N GLU A 81 -52.83 -24.39 -8.45
CA GLU A 81 -54.16 -23.77 -8.26
C GLU A 81 -55.08 -24.62 -7.37
N GLU A 82 -54.97 -25.96 -7.47
CA GLU A 82 -55.74 -26.87 -6.60
C GLU A 82 -55.40 -26.67 -5.12
N TYR A 83 -54.14 -26.38 -4.80
CA TYR A 83 -53.65 -26.17 -3.41
C TYR A 83 -53.89 -24.72 -2.93
N GLU A 84 -53.85 -23.73 -3.80
CA GLU A 84 -54.05 -22.32 -3.44
C GLU A 84 -55.48 -22.03 -2.95
N ASN A 85 -56.45 -22.82 -3.45
CA ASN A 85 -57.85 -22.68 -3.08
C ASN A 85 -58.28 -23.58 -1.92
N LEU A 86 -57.40 -24.41 -1.36
CA LEU A 86 -57.70 -25.28 -0.23
C LEU A 86 -57.60 -24.54 1.10
N VAL A 87 -58.70 -24.61 1.89
CA VAL A 87 -58.71 -24.15 3.27
C VAL A 87 -58.76 -25.36 4.20
N TYR A 88 -57.71 -25.61 4.91
CA TYR A 88 -57.59 -26.75 5.81
C TYR A 88 -58.24 -26.41 7.18
N THR A 89 -59.10 -27.30 7.67
CA THR A 89 -59.65 -27.25 9.02
C THR A 89 -58.69 -27.90 10.06
N GLU A 90 -58.94 -27.76 11.36
CA GLU A 90 -58.06 -28.25 12.42
C GLU A 90 -57.77 -29.75 12.31
N ASP A 91 -58.81 -30.54 11.98
CA ASP A 91 -58.76 -31.98 11.77
C ASP A 91 -57.98 -32.40 10.48
N GLN A 92 -57.82 -31.45 9.55
CA GLN A 92 -57.10 -31.68 8.29
C GLN A 92 -55.64 -31.23 8.33
N ILE A 93 -55.13 -30.74 9.45
CA ILE A 93 -53.74 -30.28 9.55
C ILE A 93 -52.68 -31.32 9.20
N LYS A 94 -52.98 -32.62 9.47
CA LYS A 94 -52.08 -33.72 9.05
C LYS A 94 -51.96 -33.77 7.52
N MET A 95 -53.07 -33.68 6.82
CA MET A 95 -53.14 -33.68 5.35
C MET A 95 -52.43 -32.46 4.79
N ALA A 96 -52.63 -31.28 5.36
CA ALA A 96 -51.92 -30.05 4.97
C ALA A 96 -50.38 -30.21 5.06
N LYS A 97 -49.88 -30.87 6.11
CA LYS A 97 -48.43 -31.15 6.24
C LYS A 97 -47.94 -32.13 5.18
N GLU A 98 -48.73 -33.14 4.83
CA GLU A 98 -48.40 -34.09 3.77
C GLU A 98 -48.36 -33.41 2.38
N ASP A 99 -49.32 -32.56 2.08
CA ASP A 99 -49.40 -31.82 0.82
C ASP A 99 -48.24 -30.78 0.70
N LYS A 100 -47.94 -30.08 1.77
CA LYS A 100 -46.73 -29.23 1.84
C LYS A 100 -45.45 -30.03 1.59
N ALA A 101 -45.37 -31.25 2.14
CA ALA A 101 -44.20 -32.14 1.94
C ALA A 101 -44.09 -32.60 0.47
N LYS A 102 -45.22 -32.92 -0.20
CA LYS A 102 -45.26 -33.26 -1.63
C LYS A 102 -44.77 -32.09 -2.51
N LEU A 103 -45.28 -30.86 -2.25
CA LEU A 103 -44.87 -29.68 -3.00
C LEU A 103 -43.38 -29.35 -2.78
N ASN A 104 -42.88 -29.44 -1.54
CA ASN A 104 -41.46 -29.27 -1.26
C ASN A 104 -40.58 -30.34 -1.95
N LYS A 105 -41.03 -31.58 -2.03
CA LYS A 105 -40.35 -32.67 -2.75
C LYS A 105 -40.28 -32.40 -4.26
N LEU A 106 -41.39 -31.89 -4.86
CA LEU A 106 -41.40 -31.48 -6.25
C LEU A 106 -40.46 -30.31 -6.53
N LYS A 107 -40.45 -29.29 -5.67
CA LYS A 107 -39.50 -28.17 -5.74
C LYS A 107 -38.06 -28.63 -5.65
N ALA A 108 -37.76 -29.54 -4.74
CA ALA A 108 -36.44 -30.14 -4.59
C ALA A 108 -36.00 -30.94 -5.83
N ALA A 109 -36.91 -31.72 -6.42
CA ALA A 109 -36.64 -32.46 -7.64
C ALA A 109 -36.28 -31.55 -8.82
N LEU A 110 -37.05 -30.47 -9.04
CA LEU A 110 -36.76 -29.49 -10.08
C LEU A 110 -35.43 -28.81 -9.88
N ASN A 111 -35.10 -28.43 -8.64
CA ASN A 111 -33.82 -27.80 -8.34
C ASN A 111 -32.64 -28.77 -8.51
N ASN A 112 -32.79 -30.05 -8.12
CA ASN A 112 -31.76 -31.06 -8.30
C ASN A 112 -31.52 -31.31 -9.81
N GLU A 113 -32.57 -31.39 -10.62
CA GLU A 113 -32.45 -31.50 -12.07
C GLU A 113 -31.69 -30.32 -12.67
N ARG A 114 -32.03 -29.08 -12.25
CA ARG A 114 -31.31 -27.87 -12.66
C ARG A 114 -29.82 -27.99 -12.33
N ILE A 115 -29.49 -28.41 -11.10
CA ILE A 115 -28.08 -28.54 -10.66
C ILE A 115 -27.36 -29.60 -11.50
N GLN A 116 -28.01 -30.72 -11.76
CA GLN A 116 -27.43 -31.80 -12.55
C GLN A 116 -27.15 -31.33 -13.99
N ARG A 117 -28.13 -30.69 -14.65
CA ARG A 117 -27.96 -30.16 -16.01
C ARG A 117 -26.89 -29.07 -16.06
N GLN A 118 -26.81 -28.21 -15.05
CA GLN A 118 -25.76 -27.20 -14.96
C GLN A 118 -24.36 -27.84 -14.86
N LYS A 119 -24.24 -28.91 -14.07
CA LYS A 119 -22.98 -29.65 -13.94
C LYS A 119 -22.56 -30.29 -15.26
N GLU A 120 -23.52 -30.96 -15.95
CA GLU A 120 -23.28 -31.58 -17.26
C GLU A 120 -22.87 -30.53 -18.30
N TRP A 121 -23.54 -29.39 -18.33
CA TRP A 121 -23.25 -28.30 -19.28
C TRP A 121 -21.89 -27.64 -19.00
N ASN A 122 -21.50 -27.51 -17.74
CA ASN A 122 -20.23 -26.94 -17.34
C ASN A 122 -19.03 -27.90 -17.46
N ALA A 123 -19.26 -29.20 -17.54
CA ALA A 123 -18.20 -30.20 -17.60
C ALA A 123 -17.20 -29.97 -18.75
N PRO A 124 -17.62 -29.73 -20.02
CA PRO A 124 -16.72 -29.41 -21.12
C PRO A 124 -15.91 -28.14 -20.89
N PHE A 125 -16.54 -27.13 -20.27
CA PHE A 125 -15.83 -25.87 -19.94
C PHE A 125 -14.80 -26.06 -18.84
N THR A 126 -15.09 -26.92 -17.87
CA THR A 126 -14.14 -27.26 -16.79
C THR A 126 -12.90 -27.97 -17.36
N GLU A 127 -13.10 -28.88 -18.29
CA GLU A 127 -12.01 -29.57 -19.00
C GLU A 127 -11.18 -28.57 -19.83
N PHE A 128 -11.86 -27.72 -20.59
CA PHE A 128 -11.21 -26.65 -21.36
C PHE A 128 -10.38 -25.74 -20.47
N LYS A 129 -10.96 -25.29 -19.34
CA LYS A 129 -10.26 -24.47 -18.36
C LYS A 129 -9.00 -25.16 -17.86
N GLY A 130 -9.07 -26.45 -17.51
CA GLY A 130 -7.90 -27.23 -17.08
C GLY A 130 -6.78 -27.22 -18.12
N LYS A 131 -7.11 -27.42 -19.40
CA LYS A 131 -6.14 -27.35 -20.49
C LYS A 131 -5.50 -25.96 -20.65
N VAL A 132 -6.27 -24.90 -20.48
CA VAL A 132 -5.75 -23.53 -20.50
C VAL A 132 -4.86 -23.25 -19.28
N ASP A 133 -5.26 -23.69 -18.09
CA ASP A 133 -4.47 -23.55 -16.87
C ASP A 133 -3.12 -24.27 -16.99
N ASP A 134 -3.08 -25.44 -17.63
CA ASP A 134 -1.82 -26.15 -17.94
C ASP A 134 -0.92 -25.33 -18.85
N LEU A 135 -1.47 -24.74 -19.91
CA LEU A 135 -0.71 -23.85 -20.79
C LEU A 135 -0.16 -22.60 -20.07
N ILE A 136 -0.96 -22.02 -19.19
CA ILE A 136 -0.53 -20.88 -18.35
C ILE A 136 0.63 -21.31 -17.45
N SER A 137 0.56 -22.49 -16.83
CA SER A 137 1.60 -23.01 -15.94
C SER A 137 2.97 -23.16 -16.64
N ILE A 138 2.96 -23.44 -17.94
CA ILE A 138 4.19 -23.50 -18.77
C ILE A 138 4.83 -22.12 -18.85
N ILE A 139 4.03 -21.05 -18.94
CA ILE A 139 4.49 -19.67 -19.04
C ILE A 139 4.93 -19.15 -17.65
N ASP A 140 4.28 -19.53 -16.59
CA ASP A 140 4.57 -19.07 -15.23
C ASP A 140 5.99 -19.45 -14.76
N LYS A 141 6.48 -20.62 -15.17
CA LYS A 141 7.84 -21.06 -14.80
C LYS A 141 8.94 -20.10 -15.28
N PRO A 142 9.05 -19.80 -16.60
CA PRO A 142 10.05 -18.83 -17.07
C PRO A 142 9.80 -17.41 -16.52
N VAL A 143 8.55 -16.99 -16.33
CA VAL A 143 8.23 -15.70 -15.69
C VAL A 143 8.82 -15.65 -14.30
N ALA A 144 8.58 -16.65 -13.45
CA ALA A 144 9.14 -16.70 -12.11
C ALA A 144 10.68 -16.71 -12.10
N MET A 145 11.31 -17.40 -13.05
CA MET A 145 12.78 -17.38 -13.20
C MET A 145 13.32 -15.99 -13.58
N ILE A 146 12.66 -15.32 -14.52
CA ILE A 146 13.04 -13.96 -14.93
C ILE A 146 12.85 -12.99 -13.77
N ASP A 147 11.74 -13.05 -13.07
CA ASP A 147 11.46 -12.22 -11.89
C ASP A 147 12.52 -12.38 -10.81
N LYS A 148 12.97 -13.62 -10.57
CA LYS A 148 14.04 -13.89 -9.62
C LYS A 148 15.35 -13.23 -10.06
N GLN A 149 15.73 -13.38 -11.33
CA GLN A 149 16.94 -12.77 -11.88
C GLN A 149 16.90 -11.23 -11.82
N VAL A 150 15.76 -10.63 -12.15
CA VAL A 150 15.57 -9.18 -12.06
C VAL A 150 15.71 -8.69 -10.63
N LYS A 151 15.09 -9.36 -9.66
CA LYS A 151 15.19 -9.02 -8.23
C LYS A 151 16.62 -9.16 -7.71
N GLU A 152 17.31 -10.21 -8.11
CA GLU A 152 18.73 -10.42 -7.75
C GLU A 152 19.62 -9.32 -8.33
N TYR A 153 19.42 -8.97 -9.60
CA TYR A 153 20.15 -7.88 -10.25
C TYR A 153 19.88 -6.54 -9.57
N ASP A 154 18.62 -6.18 -9.30
CA ASP A 154 18.31 -4.93 -8.64
C ASP A 154 18.90 -4.87 -7.22
N LYS A 155 18.90 -5.98 -6.48
CA LYS A 155 19.56 -6.08 -5.18
C LYS A 155 21.08 -5.90 -5.27
N GLN A 156 21.70 -6.48 -6.28
CA GLN A 156 23.15 -6.28 -6.53
C GLN A 156 23.46 -4.81 -6.84
N GLN A 157 22.64 -4.16 -7.69
CA GLN A 157 22.79 -2.74 -8.01
C GLN A 157 22.62 -1.85 -6.77
N GLU A 158 21.63 -2.18 -5.91
CA GLU A 158 21.40 -1.47 -4.66
C GLU A 158 22.60 -1.61 -3.73
N ASN A 159 23.11 -2.83 -3.53
CA ASN A 159 24.28 -3.09 -2.70
C ASN A 159 25.54 -2.37 -3.25
N ALA A 160 25.78 -2.46 -4.54
CA ALA A 160 26.90 -1.75 -5.17
C ALA A 160 26.79 -0.23 -4.98
N LYS A 161 25.59 0.30 -5.00
CA LYS A 161 25.37 1.72 -4.73
C LYS A 161 25.55 2.06 -3.25
N ARG A 162 25.14 1.20 -2.33
CA ARG A 162 25.41 1.36 -0.88
C ARG A 162 26.91 1.42 -0.58
N GLU A 163 27.67 0.54 -1.20
CA GLU A 163 29.14 0.56 -1.04
C GLU A 163 29.75 1.86 -1.57
N LYS A 164 29.37 2.32 -2.74
CA LYS A 164 29.84 3.63 -3.28
C LYS A 164 29.45 4.80 -2.37
N ILE A 165 28.27 4.76 -1.75
CA ILE A 165 27.84 5.77 -0.78
C ILE A 165 28.73 5.72 0.46
N ARG A 166 29.08 4.51 0.95
CA ARG A 166 29.97 4.31 2.09
C ARG A 166 31.41 4.79 1.78
N GLU A 167 31.93 4.48 0.59
CA GLU A 167 33.22 4.97 0.12
C GLU A 167 33.25 6.51 0.12
N VAL A 168 32.23 7.15 -0.48
CA VAL A 168 32.15 8.62 -0.49
C VAL A 168 32.10 9.17 0.93
N TRP A 169 31.31 8.58 1.83
CA TRP A 169 31.26 9.00 3.23
C TRP A 169 32.64 8.95 3.89
N ASN A 170 33.39 7.88 3.65
CA ASN A 170 34.71 7.71 4.23
C ASN A 170 35.73 8.76 3.74
N THR A 171 35.57 9.27 2.53
CA THR A 171 36.49 10.30 1.97
C THR A 171 36.12 11.72 2.39
N LEU A 172 34.98 11.95 3.05
CA LEU A 172 34.57 13.27 3.50
C LEU A 172 35.37 13.69 4.75
N GLU A 173 35.89 14.90 4.73
CA GLU A 173 36.61 15.54 5.84
C GLU A 173 35.67 16.35 6.74
N GLY A 174 36.12 16.71 7.94
CA GLY A 174 35.38 17.56 8.86
C GLY A 174 34.14 16.89 9.51
N LYS A 175 34.03 15.56 9.41
CA LYS A 175 32.96 14.81 10.07
C LYS A 175 33.19 14.81 11.59
N PRO A 176 32.15 15.13 12.39
CA PRO A 176 32.20 14.89 13.82
C PRO A 176 32.31 13.38 14.11
N ASP A 177 33.10 12.97 15.10
CA ASP A 177 33.31 11.56 15.45
C ASP A 177 32.01 10.83 15.84
N TRP A 178 31.04 11.57 16.37
CA TRP A 178 29.76 11.03 16.80
C TRP A 178 28.77 10.83 15.65
N LEU A 179 29.02 11.39 14.43
CA LEU A 179 28.10 11.34 13.30
C LEU A 179 28.40 10.15 12.39
N ASN A 180 27.51 9.20 12.34
CA ASN A 180 27.64 8.01 11.50
C ASN A 180 26.84 8.13 10.20
N LEU A 181 27.26 7.40 9.17
CA LEU A 181 26.55 7.34 7.89
C LEU A 181 25.09 6.89 8.06
N ASP A 182 24.86 5.89 8.93
CA ASP A 182 23.52 5.31 9.13
C ASP A 182 22.55 6.34 9.72
N ASP A 183 23.03 7.27 10.54
CA ASP A 183 22.23 8.37 11.09
C ASP A 183 21.80 9.38 10.02
N CYS A 184 22.54 9.44 8.91
CA CYS A 184 22.33 10.38 7.81
C CYS A 184 21.65 9.72 6.60
N PHE A 185 21.68 8.40 6.54
CA PHE A 185 21.28 7.64 5.37
C PHE A 185 19.81 7.84 5.01
N SER A 186 19.55 8.04 3.73
CA SER A 186 18.19 8.11 3.18
C SER A 186 17.99 7.03 2.11
N ASN A 187 16.91 6.28 2.20
CA ASN A 187 16.53 5.30 1.17
C ASN A 187 16.35 5.94 -0.22
N GLY A 188 16.05 7.24 -0.28
CA GLY A 188 16.00 8.00 -1.51
C GLY A 188 17.35 8.05 -2.27
N TRP A 189 18.48 7.87 -1.56
CA TRP A 189 19.80 7.83 -2.16
C TRP A 189 20.01 6.58 -3.03
N LEU A 190 19.29 5.49 -2.76
CA LEU A 190 19.36 4.25 -3.54
C LEU A 190 18.65 4.32 -4.88
N LEU A 191 17.76 5.29 -5.07
CA LEU A 191 17.03 5.46 -6.33
C LEU A 191 18.00 5.70 -7.49
N LYS A 192 17.75 5.06 -8.63
CA LYS A 192 18.56 5.21 -9.87
C LYS A 192 18.69 6.67 -10.32
N SER A 193 17.69 7.52 -9.99
CA SER A 193 17.67 8.95 -10.31
C SER A 193 18.55 9.82 -9.40
N CYS A 194 19.05 9.29 -8.28
CA CYS A 194 19.90 10.03 -7.35
C CYS A 194 21.39 9.75 -7.67
N SER A 195 22.12 10.73 -8.21
CA SER A 195 23.54 10.58 -8.55
C SER A 195 24.42 10.60 -7.30
N ILE A 196 25.57 9.94 -7.36
CA ILE A 196 26.57 9.93 -6.28
C ILE A 196 27.05 11.36 -5.94
N SER A 197 27.23 12.22 -6.95
CA SER A 197 27.61 13.62 -6.72
C SER A 197 26.57 14.38 -5.91
N LYS A 198 25.27 14.14 -6.17
CA LYS A 198 24.18 14.76 -5.40
C LYS A 198 24.16 14.24 -3.96
N ILE A 199 24.42 12.94 -3.76
CA ILE A 199 24.50 12.34 -2.45
C ILE A 199 25.66 12.93 -1.66
N LYS A 200 26.83 13.07 -2.28
CA LYS A 200 28.01 13.73 -1.68
C LYS A 200 27.68 15.14 -1.19
N GLY A 201 27.02 15.97 -2.02
CA GLY A 201 26.62 17.30 -1.60
C GLY A 201 25.63 17.31 -0.44
N CYS A 202 24.68 16.36 -0.40
CA CYS A 202 23.79 16.19 0.77
C CYS A 202 24.54 15.82 2.05
N MET A 203 25.55 14.94 1.96
CA MET A 203 26.38 14.55 3.09
C MET A 203 27.20 15.73 3.61
N GLU A 204 27.86 16.47 2.71
CA GLU A 204 28.65 17.68 3.05
C GLU A 204 27.77 18.71 3.76
N GLU A 205 26.54 18.92 3.28
CA GLU A 205 25.60 19.83 3.90
C GLU A 205 25.16 19.34 5.31
N ILE A 206 24.92 18.04 5.48
CA ILE A 206 24.58 17.45 6.79
C ILE A 206 25.72 17.65 7.77
N ILE A 207 26.97 17.44 7.36
CA ILE A 207 28.17 17.63 8.19
C ILE A 207 28.29 19.11 8.58
N ALA A 208 28.18 20.02 7.61
CA ALA A 208 28.27 21.46 7.85
C ALA A 208 27.18 21.98 8.82
N ILE A 209 25.95 21.49 8.67
CA ILE A 209 24.86 21.82 9.59
C ILE A 209 25.14 21.29 10.98
N SER A 210 25.62 20.02 11.10
CA SER A 210 25.89 19.41 12.37
C SER A 210 27.01 20.13 13.13
N ASN A 211 28.09 20.52 12.45
CA ASN A 211 29.18 21.29 13.05
C ASN A 211 28.71 22.67 13.51
N ARG A 212 27.92 23.37 12.70
CA ARG A 212 27.37 24.68 13.06
C ARG A 212 26.42 24.60 14.24
N ASP A 213 25.55 23.59 14.26
CA ASP A 213 24.59 23.39 15.35
C ASP A 213 25.30 23.10 16.67
N ILE A 214 26.36 22.26 16.66
CA ILE A 214 27.22 22.02 17.83
C ILE A 214 27.89 23.32 18.29
N ALA A 215 28.52 24.07 17.39
CA ALA A 215 29.14 25.34 17.74
C ALA A 215 28.16 26.36 18.36
N THR A 216 26.88 26.32 17.92
CA THR A 216 25.83 27.12 18.53
C THR A 216 25.48 26.67 19.95
N LEU A 217 25.44 25.36 20.21
CA LEU A 217 25.13 24.81 21.51
C LEU A 217 26.30 24.99 22.50
N GLU A 218 27.55 25.02 22.05
CA GLU A 218 28.73 25.30 22.84
C GLU A 218 28.73 26.76 23.38
N GLN A 219 28.03 27.69 22.73
CA GLN A 219 27.91 29.07 23.15
C GLN A 219 26.81 29.28 24.21
N LEU A 220 26.05 28.27 24.58
CA LEU A 220 25.06 28.39 25.65
C LEU A 220 25.72 28.66 26.99
N PRO A 221 25.22 29.62 27.78
CA PRO A 221 25.84 30.01 29.06
C PRO A 221 25.73 28.91 30.13
N GLU A 222 24.67 28.10 30.06
CA GLU A 222 24.36 27.03 30.99
C GLU A 222 23.87 25.79 30.26
N TYR A 223 24.15 24.59 30.80
CA TYR A 223 23.67 23.30 30.28
C TYR A 223 23.99 23.02 28.79
N SER A 224 25.12 23.58 28.31
CA SER A 224 25.60 23.35 26.94
C SER A 224 25.90 21.88 26.69
N PHE A 225 26.45 21.15 27.66
CA PHE A 225 26.77 19.74 27.56
C PHE A 225 25.52 18.88 27.39
N GLU A 226 24.47 19.09 28.19
CA GLU A 226 23.20 18.38 28.13
C GLU A 226 22.46 18.66 26.80
N ALA A 227 22.52 19.91 26.34
CA ALA A 227 22.00 20.28 25.03
C ALA A 227 22.73 19.54 23.91
N ILE A 228 24.06 19.47 23.95
CA ILE A 228 24.85 18.73 22.96
C ILE A 228 24.52 17.22 23.00
N VAL A 229 24.37 16.63 24.17
CA VAL A 229 23.98 15.21 24.32
C VAL A 229 22.58 14.98 23.70
N THR A 230 21.64 15.87 23.94
CA THR A 230 20.29 15.80 23.35
C THR A 230 20.33 15.94 21.83
N TYR A 231 21.15 16.89 21.32
CA TYR A 231 21.35 17.09 19.90
C TYR A 231 21.95 15.88 19.19
N LYS A 232 22.97 15.24 19.78
CA LYS A 232 23.61 14.03 19.24
C LYS A 232 22.63 12.88 19.07
N LYS A 233 21.60 12.78 19.92
CA LYS A 233 20.57 11.73 19.85
C LYS A 233 19.55 11.96 18.73
N ASN A 234 19.06 13.20 18.57
CA ASN A 234 17.92 13.48 17.68
C ASN A 234 18.24 14.45 16.53
N ARG A 235 19.39 15.11 16.57
CA ARG A 235 19.90 16.12 15.61
C ARG A 235 18.91 17.27 15.38
N LYS A 236 18.19 17.67 16.42
CA LYS A 236 17.25 18.80 16.40
C LYS A 236 17.77 19.90 17.33
N LEU A 237 18.20 21.01 16.74
CA LEU A 237 18.75 22.13 17.45
C LEU A 237 17.74 22.78 18.39
N ASP A 238 16.50 22.92 17.93
CA ASP A 238 15.39 23.50 18.69
C ASP A 238 15.06 22.69 19.96
N GLU A 239 15.02 21.38 19.87
CA GLU A 239 14.79 20.50 21.03
C GLU A 239 15.97 20.52 22.01
N ALA A 240 17.19 20.60 21.51
CA ALA A 240 18.39 20.68 22.35
C ALA A 240 18.44 22.01 23.15
N ILE A 241 18.12 23.15 22.50
CA ILE A 241 18.04 24.46 23.16
C ILE A 241 16.89 24.48 24.18
N ALA A 242 15.75 23.88 23.84
CA ALA A 242 14.61 23.81 24.75
C ALA A 242 14.93 23.02 26.02
N GLU A 243 15.69 21.93 25.91
CA GLU A 243 16.13 21.14 27.08
C GLU A 243 17.09 21.94 27.98
N ALA A 244 18.08 22.64 27.40
CA ALA A 244 18.96 23.53 28.17
C ALA A 244 18.15 24.63 28.91
N THR A 245 17.21 25.26 28.22
CA THR A 245 16.35 26.29 28.82
C THR A 245 15.50 25.75 29.95
N LYS A 246 14.97 24.54 29.80
CA LYS A 246 14.20 23.88 30.84
C LYS A 246 15.06 23.60 32.09
N LEU A 247 16.28 23.12 31.91
CA LEU A 247 17.22 22.85 33.00
C LEU A 247 17.64 24.14 33.73
N THR A 248 17.89 25.23 32.99
CA THR A 248 18.16 26.57 33.56
C THR A 248 16.99 27.04 34.42
N ASN A 249 15.75 26.90 33.95
CA ASN A 249 14.59 27.29 34.71
C ASN A 249 14.38 26.44 35.98
N LEU A 250 14.64 25.14 35.90
CA LEU A 250 14.58 24.26 37.07
C LEU A 250 15.67 24.58 38.09
N GLY A 251 16.88 24.96 37.68
CA GLY A 251 17.96 25.44 38.55
C GLY A 251 17.53 26.70 39.33
N LYS A 252 17.06 27.71 38.63
CA LYS A 252 16.55 28.96 39.23
C LYS A 252 15.39 28.74 40.21
N MET A 253 14.49 27.81 39.94
CA MET A 253 13.43 27.46 40.87
C MET A 253 13.91 26.83 42.16
N LYS A 254 15.01 26.06 42.14
CA LYS A 254 15.61 25.47 43.33
C LYS A 254 16.31 26.52 44.17
N GLU A 255 17.08 27.42 43.53
CA GLU A 255 17.78 28.54 44.21
C GLU A 255 16.80 29.53 44.90
N THR A 256 15.58 29.64 44.45
CA THR A 256 14.55 30.49 45.06
C THR A 256 13.77 29.80 46.21
N GLN A 257 13.98 28.52 46.44
CA GLN A 257 13.33 27.74 47.48
C GLN A 257 14.26 27.45 48.68
N GLU A 258 15.54 27.73 48.56
CA GLU A 258 16.53 27.78 49.62
C GLU A 258 16.66 29.21 50.20
#